data_bc14e07096434eeb51d74cb46d3f8975
#
_entry.id   bc14e07096434eeb51d74cb46d3f8975
#
_cell.length_a   1.000
_cell.length_b   1.000
_cell.length_c   1.000
_cell.angle_alpha   90.00
_cell.angle_beta   90.00
_cell.angle_gamma   90.00
#
_symmetry.space_group_name_H-M   'P 1'
#
loop_
_entity.id
_entity.type
_entity.pdbx_description
1 polymer ?
#
loop_
_entity_poly.entity_id
_entity_poly.type
_entity_poly.pdbx_seq_one_letter_code
_entity_poly.pdbx_strand_id
1 'polypeptide(L)'
;MKDTAETAAFEIKDLEITLGGKRILKGITLDILNGNNYCLVGPNGSGKSTMLNILTQHLAKYGGTVLYAGKDLKKYSKKELAQTLAYVPQFDAGAFDFTVYEYVMLGRNPHKGLFDKDTEEDDRIVSHILQKTNLADLENRSILTLSGGEKQRAILARALVQEPDVLILDEPSNHLDITNQIKLMNLIVSQQITTVTALHDLNLASQFFGKLIVLKEGRIYAHGNTADIINPHMIRDVYHLNSEIEFNRKTGHIDISFYNQEDI
;
A
#
# COMPACT_ATOMS: atom_id res chain seq x y z
N MET A 1 -17.28 27.67 5.13
CA MET A 1 -16.55 26.43 5.29
C MET A 1 -17.53 25.32 4.94
N LYS A 2 -17.37 24.65 3.78
CA LYS A 2 -18.20 23.49 3.44
C LYS A 2 -17.69 22.36 4.34
N ASP A 3 -18.57 21.73 5.13
CA ASP A 3 -18.36 20.42 5.70
C ASP A 3 -18.07 19.46 4.55
N THR A 4 -16.80 19.22 4.28
CA THR A 4 -16.41 18.07 3.45
C THR A 4 -16.55 16.86 4.36
N ALA A 5 -17.73 16.23 4.37
CA ALA A 5 -17.86 14.89 4.86
C ALA A 5 -16.74 14.06 4.19
N GLU A 6 -15.85 13.47 4.99
CA GLU A 6 -14.76 12.63 4.50
C GLU A 6 -15.39 11.47 3.74
N THR A 7 -15.36 11.54 2.41
CA THR A 7 -15.93 10.48 1.57
C THR A 7 -15.04 9.25 1.62
N ALA A 8 -15.66 8.06 1.67
CA ALA A 8 -14.93 6.81 1.70
C ALA A 8 -14.38 6.47 0.30
N ALA A 9 -13.08 6.12 0.24
CA ALA A 9 -12.49 5.45 -0.94
C ALA A 9 -13.00 4.01 -1.02
N PHE A 10 -13.02 3.30 0.14
CA PHE A 10 -13.64 1.98 0.25
C PHE A 10 -14.61 1.93 1.43
N GLU A 11 -15.78 1.32 1.18
CA GLU A 11 -16.70 0.86 2.21
C GLU A 11 -16.74 -0.67 2.19
N ILE A 12 -16.31 -1.30 3.28
CA ILE A 12 -16.19 -2.75 3.38
C ILE A 12 -17.16 -3.23 4.45
N LYS A 13 -18.06 -4.17 4.09
CA LYS A 13 -19.06 -4.74 5.01
C LYS A 13 -19.03 -6.26 4.96
N ASP A 14 -18.79 -6.87 6.11
CA ASP A 14 -18.80 -8.32 6.34
C ASP A 14 -17.92 -9.10 5.34
N LEU A 15 -16.77 -8.52 4.95
CA LEU A 15 -15.88 -9.14 3.99
C LEU A 15 -15.31 -10.45 4.52
N GLU A 16 -15.55 -11.53 3.79
CA GLU A 16 -15.06 -12.85 4.13
C GLU A 16 -14.55 -13.60 2.90
N ILE A 17 -13.59 -14.47 3.11
CA ILE A 17 -13.08 -15.35 2.06
C ILE A 17 -12.49 -16.64 2.65
N THR A 18 -12.74 -17.76 1.94
CA THR A 18 -12.15 -19.07 2.22
C THR A 18 -11.25 -19.46 1.03
N LEU A 19 -9.99 -19.76 1.31
CA LEU A 19 -9.01 -20.22 0.32
C LEU A 19 -8.42 -21.55 0.77
N GLY A 20 -8.39 -22.54 -0.12
CA GLY A 20 -7.86 -23.87 0.21
C GLY A 20 -8.55 -24.52 1.42
N GLY A 21 -9.84 -24.30 1.62
CA GLY A 21 -10.60 -24.82 2.78
C GLY A 21 -10.39 -24.05 4.09
N LYS A 22 -9.48 -23.07 4.14
CA LYS A 22 -9.23 -22.23 5.32
C LYS A 22 -9.91 -20.87 5.17
N ARG A 23 -10.70 -20.46 6.16
CA ARG A 23 -11.31 -19.12 6.23
C ARG A 23 -10.25 -18.10 6.59
N ILE A 24 -9.85 -17.28 5.59
CA ILE A 24 -8.76 -16.30 5.73
C ILE A 24 -9.26 -14.98 6.29
N LEU A 25 -10.33 -14.42 5.71
CA LEU A 25 -10.99 -13.23 6.26
C LEU A 25 -12.34 -13.65 6.84
N LYS A 26 -12.72 -13.06 7.97
CA LYS A 26 -13.80 -13.55 8.82
C LYS A 26 -14.79 -12.45 9.20
N GLY A 27 -15.33 -11.73 8.22
CA GLY A 27 -16.31 -10.65 8.42
C GLY A 27 -15.63 -9.34 8.78
N ILE A 28 -14.81 -8.79 7.87
CA ILE A 28 -14.18 -7.48 8.03
C ILE A 28 -15.19 -6.39 7.65
N THR A 29 -15.39 -5.43 8.56
CA THR A 29 -16.16 -4.21 8.31
C THR A 29 -15.28 -3.01 8.63
N LEU A 30 -15.07 -2.13 7.65
CA LEU A 30 -14.14 -1.00 7.72
C LEU A 30 -14.41 -0.01 6.60
N ASP A 31 -14.29 1.28 6.89
CA ASP A 31 -14.25 2.35 5.90
C ASP A 31 -12.82 2.89 5.76
N ILE A 32 -12.36 3.05 4.52
CA ILE A 32 -11.08 3.69 4.18
C ILE A 32 -11.43 5.05 3.55
N LEU A 33 -11.12 6.13 4.28
CA LEU A 33 -11.47 7.48 3.88
C LEU A 33 -10.47 8.07 2.89
N ASN A 34 -10.94 8.87 1.94
CA ASN A 34 -10.11 9.53 0.95
C ASN A 34 -9.06 10.45 1.58
N GLY A 35 -7.91 10.59 0.89
CA GLY A 35 -6.82 11.49 1.27
C GLY A 35 -6.02 11.08 2.51
N ASN A 36 -6.25 9.89 3.07
CA ASN A 36 -5.53 9.38 4.22
C ASN A 36 -4.51 8.29 3.84
N ASN A 37 -3.41 8.24 4.61
CA ASN A 37 -2.40 7.20 4.49
C ASN A 37 -2.64 6.13 5.56
N TYR A 38 -3.08 4.94 5.13
CA TYR A 38 -3.33 3.79 6.00
C TYR A 38 -2.18 2.80 5.97
N CYS A 39 -1.76 2.34 7.13
CA CYS A 39 -0.88 1.19 7.27
C CYS A 39 -1.69 -0.04 7.74
N LEU A 40 -1.59 -1.13 6.99
CA LEU A 40 -2.18 -2.42 7.33
C LEU A 40 -1.12 -3.31 7.98
N VAL A 41 -1.25 -3.60 9.27
CA VAL A 41 -0.30 -4.39 10.04
C VAL A 41 -0.95 -5.65 10.63
N GLY A 42 -0.11 -6.58 11.06
CA GLY A 42 -0.53 -7.84 11.68
C GLY A 42 0.47 -8.96 11.40
N PRO A 43 0.41 -10.07 12.15
CA PRO A 43 1.29 -11.21 11.97
C PRO A 43 1.20 -11.84 10.58
N ASN A 44 2.18 -12.69 10.24
CA ASN A 44 2.11 -13.51 9.03
C ASN A 44 0.86 -14.39 9.05
N GLY A 45 0.14 -14.44 7.92
CA GLY A 45 -1.10 -15.19 7.82
C GLY A 45 -2.32 -14.52 8.44
N SER A 46 -2.24 -13.26 8.91
CA SER A 46 -3.40 -12.51 9.43
C SER A 46 -4.43 -12.13 8.36
N GLY A 47 -4.05 -12.17 7.06
CA GLY A 47 -4.93 -11.88 5.93
C GLY A 47 -4.62 -10.57 5.19
N LYS A 48 -3.51 -9.87 5.49
CA LYS A 48 -3.14 -8.58 4.86
C LYS A 48 -3.16 -8.65 3.33
N SER A 49 -2.28 -9.45 2.73
CA SER A 49 -2.21 -9.57 1.25
C SER A 49 -3.50 -10.10 0.64
N THR A 50 -4.25 -10.95 1.36
CA THR A 50 -5.57 -11.41 0.90
C THR A 50 -6.57 -10.25 0.82
N MET A 51 -6.60 -9.38 1.83
CA MET A 51 -7.43 -8.18 1.82
C MET A 51 -7.02 -7.25 0.66
N LEU A 52 -5.72 -6.94 0.51
CA LEU A 52 -5.23 -6.11 -0.59
C LEU A 52 -5.57 -6.71 -1.96
N ASN A 53 -5.44 -8.03 -2.14
CA ASN A 53 -5.80 -8.71 -3.38
C ASN A 53 -7.31 -8.66 -3.70
N ILE A 54 -8.18 -8.55 -2.69
CA ILE A 54 -9.61 -8.31 -2.91
C ILE A 54 -9.82 -6.87 -3.35
N LEU A 55 -9.24 -5.88 -2.65
CA LEU A 55 -9.40 -4.46 -2.97
C LEU A 55 -8.89 -4.10 -4.38
N THR A 56 -7.92 -4.86 -4.89
CA THR A 56 -7.36 -4.73 -6.25
C THR A 56 -8.03 -5.66 -7.29
N GLN A 57 -9.10 -6.36 -6.91
CA GLN A 57 -9.76 -7.37 -7.75
C GLN A 57 -8.85 -8.50 -8.28
N HIS A 58 -7.71 -8.79 -7.66
CA HIS A 58 -6.96 -10.01 -7.93
C HIS A 58 -7.70 -11.25 -7.39
N LEU A 59 -8.46 -11.08 -6.31
CA LEU A 59 -9.39 -12.07 -5.78
C LEU A 59 -10.83 -11.53 -5.88
N ALA A 60 -11.59 -12.02 -6.87
CA ALA A 60 -12.94 -11.53 -7.15
C ALA A 60 -14.06 -12.31 -6.44
N LYS A 61 -13.77 -13.52 -5.92
CA LYS A 61 -14.75 -14.38 -5.25
C LYS A 61 -14.63 -14.24 -3.74
N TYR A 62 -15.48 -13.43 -3.12
CA TYR A 62 -15.55 -13.19 -1.69
C TYR A 62 -17.00 -12.97 -1.25
N GLY A 63 -17.29 -13.20 0.05
CA GLY A 63 -18.55 -12.84 0.71
C GLY A 63 -18.53 -11.42 1.24
N GLY A 64 -19.72 -10.90 1.55
CA GLY A 64 -19.89 -9.50 1.96
C GLY A 64 -19.87 -8.52 0.79
N THR A 65 -19.75 -7.22 1.12
CA THR A 65 -19.80 -6.13 0.14
C THR A 65 -18.55 -5.26 0.27
N VAL A 66 -17.97 -4.89 -0.88
CA VAL A 66 -16.92 -3.90 -0.98
C VAL A 66 -17.34 -2.88 -2.02
N LEU A 67 -17.56 -1.63 -1.57
CA LEU A 67 -17.77 -0.51 -2.48
C LEU A 67 -16.45 0.23 -2.66
N TYR A 68 -16.12 0.62 -3.86
CA TYR A 68 -15.05 1.53 -4.20
C TYR A 68 -15.64 2.77 -4.84
N ALA A 69 -15.35 3.95 -4.31
CA ALA A 69 -15.97 5.21 -4.73
C ALA A 69 -17.52 5.10 -4.87
N GLY A 70 -18.17 4.43 -3.90
CA GLY A 70 -19.63 4.24 -3.85
C GLY A 70 -20.21 3.20 -4.81
N LYS A 71 -19.42 2.59 -5.72
CA LYS A 71 -19.83 1.54 -6.65
C LYS A 71 -19.32 0.17 -6.20
N ASP A 72 -20.16 -0.87 -6.27
CA ASP A 72 -19.72 -2.25 -5.95
C ASP A 72 -18.46 -2.62 -6.76
N LEU A 73 -17.41 -3.01 -6.04
CA LEU A 73 -16.11 -3.34 -6.63
C LEU A 73 -16.22 -4.44 -7.71
N LYS A 74 -17.12 -5.41 -7.54
CA LYS A 74 -17.37 -6.49 -8.52
C LYS A 74 -17.92 -5.99 -9.85
N LYS A 75 -18.45 -4.76 -9.90
CA LYS A 75 -19.04 -4.15 -11.12
C LYS A 75 -18.03 -3.33 -11.93
N TYR A 76 -16.80 -3.15 -11.41
CA TYR A 76 -15.73 -2.51 -12.18
C TYR A 76 -15.13 -3.48 -13.17
N SER A 77 -14.92 -3.05 -14.40
CA SER A 77 -13.99 -3.72 -15.31
C SER A 77 -12.55 -3.51 -14.81
N LYS A 78 -11.63 -4.40 -15.18
CA LYS A 78 -10.21 -4.27 -14.84
C LYS A 78 -9.62 -2.95 -15.33
N LYS A 79 -10.02 -2.49 -16.51
CA LYS A 79 -9.56 -1.24 -17.10
C LYS A 79 -10.08 -0.02 -16.33
N GLU A 80 -11.39 0.02 -16.02
CA GLU A 80 -11.96 1.11 -15.20
C GLU A 80 -11.28 1.21 -13.83
N LEU A 81 -11.07 0.07 -13.16
CA LEU A 81 -10.40 0.06 -11.86
C LEU A 81 -8.96 0.56 -11.98
N ALA A 82 -8.22 0.08 -12.99
CA ALA A 82 -6.84 0.46 -13.21
C ALA A 82 -6.64 1.92 -13.62
N GLN A 83 -7.68 2.67 -13.97
CA GLN A 83 -7.60 4.12 -14.23
C GLN A 83 -7.58 4.96 -12.94
N THR A 84 -8.04 4.41 -11.82
CA THR A 84 -8.19 5.16 -10.57
C THR A 84 -7.52 4.49 -9.37
N LEU A 85 -7.13 3.21 -9.51
CA LEU A 85 -6.47 2.43 -8.46
C LEU A 85 -5.21 1.79 -8.99
N ALA A 86 -4.07 2.09 -8.35
CA ALA A 86 -2.80 1.45 -8.64
C ALA A 86 -2.40 0.45 -7.56
N TYR A 87 -1.67 -0.59 -7.94
CA TYR A 87 -1.19 -1.63 -7.06
C TYR A 87 0.31 -1.89 -7.24
N VAL A 88 1.02 -1.88 -6.13
CA VAL A 88 2.43 -2.27 -6.02
C VAL A 88 2.49 -3.61 -5.29
N PRO A 89 2.75 -4.73 -5.99
CA PRO A 89 2.83 -6.04 -5.36
C PRO A 89 4.16 -6.22 -4.60
N GLN A 90 4.18 -7.20 -3.70
CA GLN A 90 5.39 -7.57 -2.94
C GLN A 90 6.54 -8.03 -3.85
N PHE A 91 6.22 -8.72 -4.94
CA PHE A 91 7.18 -9.17 -5.95
C PHE A 91 6.74 -8.70 -7.33
N ASP A 92 7.61 -7.99 -8.01
CA ASP A 92 7.46 -7.71 -9.44
C ASP A 92 8.42 -8.62 -10.22
N ALA A 93 7.86 -9.58 -10.90
CA ALA A 93 8.58 -10.52 -11.76
C ALA A 93 8.97 -9.88 -13.10
N GLY A 94 9.52 -8.67 -13.11
CA GLY A 94 9.99 -8.00 -14.32
C GLY A 94 10.98 -8.88 -15.10
N ALA A 95 10.45 -9.64 -16.07
CA ALA A 95 11.21 -10.59 -16.86
C ALA A 95 11.75 -10.00 -18.17
N PHE A 96 11.41 -8.75 -18.49
CA PHE A 96 11.77 -8.11 -19.76
C PHE A 96 12.83 -7.03 -19.55
N ASP A 97 13.74 -6.93 -20.52
CA ASP A 97 14.81 -5.93 -20.55
C ASP A 97 14.30 -4.61 -21.13
N PHE A 98 13.55 -3.88 -20.32
CA PHE A 98 13.09 -2.52 -20.62
C PHE A 98 14.07 -1.49 -20.07
N THR A 99 14.14 -0.33 -20.69
CA THR A 99 14.66 0.87 -20.04
C THR A 99 13.75 1.28 -18.89
N VAL A 100 14.26 2.04 -17.93
CA VAL A 100 13.45 2.60 -16.82
C VAL A 100 12.27 3.40 -17.37
N TYR A 101 12.51 4.21 -18.42
CA TYR A 101 11.46 4.99 -19.07
C TYR A 101 10.36 4.09 -19.64
N GLU A 102 10.72 3.10 -20.46
CA GLU A 102 9.76 2.16 -21.06
C GLU A 102 8.96 1.41 -19.99
N TYR A 103 9.64 0.95 -18.92
CA TYR A 103 9.00 0.25 -17.82
C TYR A 103 7.97 1.13 -17.09
N VAL A 104 8.31 2.39 -16.84
CA VAL A 104 7.41 3.34 -16.19
C VAL A 104 6.25 3.71 -17.10
N MET A 105 6.50 3.90 -18.42
CA MET A 105 5.47 4.17 -19.43
C MET A 105 4.39 3.08 -19.49
N LEU A 106 4.69 1.82 -19.16
CA LEU A 106 3.67 0.76 -19.07
C LEU A 106 2.53 1.10 -18.11
N GLY A 107 2.80 1.95 -17.11
CA GLY A 107 1.77 2.43 -16.18
C GLY A 107 0.68 3.28 -16.84
N ARG A 108 0.91 3.82 -18.05
CA ARG A 108 -0.08 4.60 -18.82
C ARG A 108 -1.08 3.72 -19.58
N ASN A 109 -0.83 2.41 -19.71
CA ASN A 109 -1.67 1.49 -20.48
C ASN A 109 -3.18 1.51 -20.12
N PRO A 110 -3.61 1.67 -18.86
CA PRO A 110 -5.04 1.76 -18.56
C PRO A 110 -5.77 2.92 -19.23
N HIS A 111 -5.05 4.00 -19.55
CA HIS A 111 -5.60 5.19 -20.19
C HIS A 111 -5.66 5.09 -21.73
N LYS A 112 -5.03 4.06 -22.32
CA LYS A 112 -4.90 3.87 -23.77
C LYS A 112 -5.87 2.83 -24.30
N GLY A 113 -6.26 2.99 -25.57
CA GLY A 113 -6.87 1.93 -26.36
C GLY A 113 -5.84 0.91 -26.84
N LEU A 114 -6.31 -0.21 -27.41
CA LEU A 114 -5.46 -1.33 -27.79
C LEU A 114 -4.38 -0.95 -28.84
N PHE A 115 -4.64 0.06 -29.66
CA PHE A 115 -3.74 0.51 -30.74
C PHE A 115 -3.28 1.96 -30.59
N ASP A 116 -3.56 2.58 -29.44
CA ASP A 116 -3.13 3.95 -29.20
C ASP A 116 -1.62 4.00 -29.01
N LYS A 117 -1.01 5.02 -29.59
CA LYS A 117 0.40 5.34 -29.37
C LYS A 117 0.55 6.19 -28.11
N ASP A 118 1.77 6.23 -27.60
CA ASP A 118 2.14 7.17 -26.55
C ASP A 118 1.94 8.61 -27.04
N THR A 119 1.41 9.45 -26.15
CA THR A 119 1.13 10.86 -26.44
C THR A 119 2.20 11.75 -25.79
N GLU A 120 2.33 12.99 -26.25
CA GLU A 120 3.19 13.99 -25.56
C GLU A 120 2.78 14.21 -24.11
N GLU A 121 1.50 13.99 -23.76
CA GLU A 121 1.04 14.08 -22.39
C GLU A 121 1.53 12.90 -21.55
N ASP A 122 1.52 11.68 -22.10
CA ASP A 122 2.10 10.52 -21.42
C ASP A 122 3.59 10.73 -21.17
N ASP A 123 4.33 11.28 -22.15
CA ASP A 123 5.76 11.60 -22.01
C ASP A 123 6.00 12.62 -20.90
N ARG A 124 5.17 13.67 -20.80
CA ARG A 124 5.27 14.68 -19.74
C ARG A 124 5.01 14.07 -18.35
N ILE A 125 3.96 13.25 -18.22
CA ILE A 125 3.62 12.57 -16.97
C ILE A 125 4.78 11.65 -16.53
N VAL A 126 5.28 10.82 -17.44
CA VAL A 126 6.40 9.92 -17.15
C VAL A 126 7.65 10.69 -16.73
N SER A 127 8.04 11.71 -17.49
CA SER A 127 9.22 12.54 -17.16
C SER A 127 9.07 13.22 -15.81
N HIS A 128 7.89 13.75 -15.48
CA HIS A 128 7.60 14.34 -14.17
C HIS A 128 7.75 13.32 -13.03
N ILE A 129 7.19 12.13 -13.19
CA ILE A 129 7.26 11.08 -12.16
C ILE A 129 8.69 10.53 -12.02
N LEU A 130 9.45 10.39 -13.10
CA LEU A 130 10.87 10.01 -13.04
C LEU A 130 11.69 11.01 -12.23
N GLN A 131 11.46 12.33 -12.40
CA GLN A 131 12.08 13.35 -11.56
C GLN A 131 11.67 13.22 -10.09
N LYS A 132 10.37 13.08 -9.80
CA LYS A 132 9.81 12.97 -8.45
C LYS A 132 10.32 11.73 -7.71
N THR A 133 10.62 10.65 -8.43
CA THR A 133 11.14 9.39 -7.89
C THR A 133 12.67 9.28 -7.91
N ASN A 134 13.38 10.36 -8.31
CA ASN A 134 14.84 10.39 -8.48
C ASN A 134 15.35 9.27 -9.41
N LEU A 135 14.72 9.12 -10.57
CA LEU A 135 15.06 8.13 -11.61
C LEU A 135 15.39 8.79 -12.96
N ALA A 136 15.30 10.13 -13.09
CA ALA A 136 15.50 10.82 -14.36
C ALA A 136 16.87 10.52 -14.99
N ASP A 137 17.96 10.53 -14.20
CA ASP A 137 19.31 10.21 -14.68
C ASP A 137 19.50 8.74 -15.10
N LEU A 138 18.51 7.89 -14.79
CA LEU A 138 18.52 6.45 -15.06
C LEU A 138 17.51 6.05 -16.15
N GLU A 139 16.81 7.00 -16.77
CA GLU A 139 15.68 6.74 -17.67
C GLU A 139 16.01 5.79 -18.83
N ASN A 140 17.23 5.89 -19.38
CA ASN A 140 17.71 5.08 -20.49
C ASN A 140 18.43 3.79 -20.04
N ARG A 141 18.54 3.56 -18.72
CA ARG A 141 19.20 2.38 -18.17
C ARG A 141 18.26 1.19 -18.13
N SER A 142 18.79 -0.01 -18.36
CA SER A 142 18.00 -1.24 -18.20
C SER A 142 17.54 -1.43 -16.75
N ILE A 143 16.25 -1.75 -16.56
CA ILE A 143 15.66 -2.02 -15.23
C ILE A 143 16.33 -3.22 -14.55
N LEU A 144 16.90 -4.15 -15.31
CA LEU A 144 17.59 -5.31 -14.78
C LEU A 144 18.92 -4.96 -14.08
N THR A 145 19.50 -3.81 -14.40
CA THR A 145 20.78 -3.35 -13.85
C THR A 145 20.64 -2.42 -12.64
N LEU A 146 19.40 -2.12 -12.24
CA LEU A 146 19.13 -1.26 -11.09
C LEU A 146 19.43 -1.96 -9.77
N SER A 147 19.87 -1.17 -8.77
CA SER A 147 19.90 -1.60 -7.37
C SER A 147 18.48 -1.89 -6.86
N GLY A 148 18.37 -2.63 -5.75
CA GLY A 148 17.06 -2.95 -5.15
C GLY A 148 16.22 -1.70 -4.84
N GLY A 149 16.84 -0.65 -4.30
CA GLY A 149 16.14 0.61 -4.01
C GLY A 149 15.72 1.39 -5.26
N GLU A 150 16.55 1.41 -6.31
CA GLU A 150 16.20 2.01 -7.60
C GLU A 150 15.05 1.24 -8.27
N LYS A 151 15.13 -0.10 -8.25
CA LYS A 151 14.08 -0.96 -8.79
C LYS A 151 12.75 -0.74 -8.08
N GLN A 152 12.76 -0.65 -6.75
CA GLN A 152 11.52 -0.41 -5.99
C GLN A 152 10.93 0.97 -6.29
N ARG A 153 11.76 2.01 -6.47
CA ARG A 153 11.29 3.32 -6.92
C ARG A 153 10.73 3.28 -8.35
N ALA A 154 11.30 2.47 -9.26
CA ALA A 154 10.77 2.31 -10.61
C ALA A 154 9.40 1.60 -10.61
N ILE A 155 9.20 0.59 -9.75
CA ILE A 155 7.90 -0.08 -9.56
C ILE A 155 6.87 0.93 -9.04
N LEU A 156 7.24 1.75 -8.04
CA LEU A 156 6.37 2.80 -7.53
C LEU A 156 6.09 3.87 -8.60
N ALA A 157 7.10 4.29 -9.37
CA ALA A 157 6.94 5.25 -10.47
C ALA A 157 5.93 4.75 -11.51
N ARG A 158 6.01 3.46 -11.91
CA ARG A 158 5.04 2.82 -12.80
C ARG A 158 3.61 2.87 -12.26
N ALA A 159 3.44 2.73 -10.95
CA ALA A 159 2.13 2.86 -10.31
C ALA A 159 1.65 4.33 -10.29
N LEU A 160 2.55 5.28 -10.05
CA LEU A 160 2.21 6.71 -9.95
C LEU A 160 1.86 7.36 -11.29
N VAL A 161 2.49 6.96 -12.41
CA VAL A 161 2.14 7.49 -13.74
C VAL A 161 0.74 7.07 -14.20
N GLN A 162 0.13 6.12 -13.53
CA GLN A 162 -1.27 5.75 -13.70
C GLN A 162 -2.22 6.86 -13.19
N GLU A 163 -1.71 7.86 -12.42
CA GLU A 163 -2.45 8.95 -11.79
C GLU A 163 -3.63 8.44 -10.93
N PRO A 164 -3.37 7.51 -9.98
CA PRO A 164 -4.43 6.86 -9.23
C PRO A 164 -5.00 7.77 -8.13
N ASP A 165 -6.29 7.62 -7.82
CA ASP A 165 -6.94 8.17 -6.61
C ASP A 165 -6.54 7.37 -5.36
N VAL A 166 -6.30 6.06 -5.54
CA VAL A 166 -5.91 5.14 -4.48
C VAL A 166 -4.69 4.32 -4.89
N LEU A 167 -3.68 4.28 -4.02
CA LEU A 167 -2.48 3.48 -4.18
C LEU A 167 -2.43 2.39 -3.11
N ILE A 168 -2.41 1.14 -3.54
CA ILE A 168 -2.30 -0.03 -2.67
C ILE A 168 -0.89 -0.62 -2.81
N LEU A 169 -0.21 -0.86 -1.68
CA LEU A 169 1.15 -1.39 -1.66
C LEU A 169 1.24 -2.59 -0.71
N ASP A 170 1.76 -3.70 -1.21
CA ASP A 170 1.96 -4.92 -0.40
C ASP A 170 3.45 -5.07 -0.09
N GLU A 171 3.85 -4.69 1.14
CA GLU A 171 5.21 -4.80 1.68
C GLU A 171 6.30 -4.16 0.80
N PRO A 172 6.12 -2.89 0.38
CA PRO A 172 6.99 -2.25 -0.61
C PRO A 172 8.43 -2.03 -0.14
N SER A 173 8.69 -2.11 1.16
CA SER A 173 10.02 -1.87 1.76
C SER A 173 10.82 -3.15 2.01
N ASN A 174 10.28 -4.33 1.69
CA ASN A 174 10.97 -5.59 1.91
C ASN A 174 12.30 -5.66 1.14
N HIS A 175 13.32 -6.21 1.80
CA HIS A 175 14.67 -6.37 1.26
C HIS A 175 15.44 -5.07 0.96
N LEU A 176 14.92 -3.92 1.36
CA LEU A 176 15.64 -2.64 1.27
C LEU A 176 16.45 -2.38 2.54
N ASP A 177 17.61 -1.73 2.38
CA ASP A 177 18.30 -1.14 3.52
C ASP A 177 17.50 0.03 4.14
N ILE A 178 17.85 0.39 5.37
CA ILE A 178 17.14 1.41 6.17
C ILE A 178 17.01 2.73 5.41
N THR A 179 18.07 3.16 4.73
CA THR A 179 18.08 4.43 3.98
C THR A 179 17.07 4.42 2.85
N ASN A 180 17.02 3.32 2.08
CA ASN A 180 16.08 3.17 0.98
C ASN A 180 14.65 2.95 1.47
N GLN A 181 14.44 2.28 2.62
CA GLN A 181 13.12 2.16 3.25
C GLN A 181 12.57 3.54 3.60
N ILE A 182 13.32 4.38 4.31
CA ILE A 182 12.90 5.73 4.70
C ILE A 182 12.61 6.60 3.48
N LYS A 183 13.47 6.58 2.46
CA LYS A 183 13.24 7.32 1.22
C LYS A 183 11.96 6.89 0.51
N LEU A 184 11.70 5.58 0.45
CA LEU A 184 10.49 5.03 -0.17
C LEU A 184 9.24 5.41 0.61
N MET A 185 9.24 5.31 1.94
CA MET A 185 8.10 5.69 2.78
C MET A 185 7.78 7.19 2.63
N ASN A 186 8.80 8.06 2.69
CA ASN A 186 8.61 9.49 2.43
C ASN A 186 7.97 9.75 1.07
N LEU A 187 8.44 9.04 0.03
CA LEU A 187 7.90 9.17 -1.31
C LEU A 187 6.42 8.74 -1.36
N ILE A 188 6.05 7.62 -0.71
CA ILE A 188 4.67 7.13 -0.66
C ILE A 188 3.75 8.14 0.04
N VAL A 189 4.09 8.58 1.25
CA VAL A 189 3.20 9.46 2.03
C VAL A 189 3.11 10.87 1.48
N SER A 190 4.09 11.31 0.68
CA SER A 190 4.07 12.62 0.03
C SER A 190 3.13 12.74 -1.17
N GLN A 191 2.49 11.65 -1.62
CA GLN A 191 1.68 11.66 -2.85
C GLN A 191 0.34 12.40 -2.71
N GLN A 192 -0.12 12.70 -1.52
CA GLN A 192 -1.41 13.40 -1.26
C GLN A 192 -2.64 12.67 -1.88
N ILE A 193 -2.55 11.36 -2.05
CA ILE A 193 -3.62 10.47 -2.48
C ILE A 193 -3.94 9.49 -1.35
N THR A 194 -5.04 8.75 -1.47
CA THR A 194 -5.34 7.69 -0.52
C THR A 194 -4.33 6.55 -0.67
N THR A 195 -3.65 6.14 0.41
CA THR A 195 -2.75 4.99 0.35
C THR A 195 -3.17 3.91 1.34
N VAL A 196 -3.00 2.64 0.96
CA VAL A 196 -3.14 1.47 1.84
C VAL A 196 -1.88 0.63 1.70
N THR A 197 -1.00 0.69 2.69
CA THR A 197 0.31 0.02 2.66
C THR A 197 0.35 -1.08 3.70
N ALA A 198 0.56 -2.34 3.28
CA ALA A 198 0.86 -3.41 4.23
C ALA A 198 2.33 -3.34 4.63
N LEU A 199 2.60 -3.38 5.94
CA LEU A 199 3.94 -3.44 6.51
C LEU A 199 4.03 -4.51 7.60
N HIS A 200 5.25 -5.00 7.84
CA HIS A 200 5.56 -5.83 9.00
C HIS A 200 6.16 -5.02 10.15
N ASP A 201 6.87 -3.93 9.84
CA ASP A 201 7.58 -3.11 10.80
C ASP A 201 6.65 -2.07 11.43
N LEU A 202 6.38 -2.22 12.74
CA LEU A 202 5.55 -1.29 13.50
C LEU A 202 6.23 0.05 13.74
N ASN A 203 7.57 0.12 13.78
CA ASN A 203 8.29 1.38 13.89
C ASN A 203 8.15 2.20 12.60
N LEU A 204 8.29 1.57 11.42
CA LEU A 204 7.99 2.24 10.16
C LEU A 204 6.52 2.67 10.08
N ALA A 205 5.59 1.81 10.52
CA ALA A 205 4.18 2.14 10.54
C ALA A 205 3.89 3.37 11.41
N SER A 206 4.46 3.42 12.64
CA SER A 206 4.28 4.54 13.58
C SER A 206 4.89 5.85 13.06
N GLN A 207 6.00 5.75 12.35
CA GLN A 207 6.75 6.91 11.86
C GLN A 207 6.07 7.59 10.65
N PHE A 208 5.45 6.83 9.76
CA PHE A 208 5.02 7.33 8.46
C PHE A 208 3.50 7.41 8.29
N PHE A 209 2.72 6.64 9.04
CA PHE A 209 1.29 6.51 8.79
C PHE A 209 0.45 7.02 9.95
N GLY A 210 -0.43 8.00 9.65
CA GLY A 210 -1.36 8.56 10.64
C GLY A 210 -2.51 7.63 10.98
N LYS A 211 -2.85 6.68 10.11
CA LYS A 211 -3.94 5.71 10.30
C LYS A 211 -3.42 4.28 10.25
N LEU A 212 -3.86 3.46 11.20
CA LEU A 212 -3.47 2.07 11.33
C LEU A 212 -4.69 1.16 11.24
N ILE A 213 -4.53 0.03 10.56
CA ILE A 213 -5.48 -1.08 10.52
C ILE A 213 -4.73 -2.32 11.00
N VAL A 214 -5.14 -2.89 12.12
CA VAL A 214 -4.50 -4.07 12.71
C VAL A 214 -5.34 -5.31 12.42
N LEU A 215 -4.77 -6.25 11.68
CA LEU A 215 -5.37 -7.55 11.40
C LEU A 215 -4.81 -8.64 12.33
N LYS A 216 -5.71 -9.40 12.94
CA LYS A 216 -5.40 -10.61 13.71
C LYS A 216 -6.32 -11.74 13.27
N GLU A 217 -5.76 -12.88 12.83
CA GLU A 217 -6.50 -14.10 12.49
C GLU A 217 -7.71 -13.88 11.56
N GLY A 218 -7.57 -12.98 10.58
CA GLY A 218 -8.60 -12.68 9.58
C GLY A 218 -9.69 -11.72 10.05
N ARG A 219 -9.52 -11.03 11.18
CA ARG A 219 -10.43 -10.02 11.73
C ARG A 219 -9.70 -8.71 11.95
N ILE A 220 -10.45 -7.61 11.96
CA ILE A 220 -9.93 -6.33 12.47
C ILE A 220 -9.80 -6.46 14.00
N TYR A 221 -8.59 -6.29 14.51
CA TYR A 221 -8.33 -6.15 15.94
C TYR A 221 -8.59 -4.72 16.40
N ALA A 222 -8.05 -3.75 15.66
CA ALA A 222 -8.26 -2.31 15.89
C ALA A 222 -8.03 -1.53 14.57
N HIS A 223 -8.65 -0.38 14.46
CA HIS A 223 -8.37 0.59 13.40
C HIS A 223 -8.60 2.03 13.89
N GLY A 224 -7.86 3.00 13.36
CA GLY A 224 -7.96 4.43 13.74
C GLY A 224 -6.63 5.14 13.66
N ASN A 225 -6.43 6.16 14.52
CA ASN A 225 -5.15 6.87 14.56
C ASN A 225 -4.03 5.96 15.10
N THR A 226 -2.89 6.00 14.47
CA THR A 226 -1.75 5.15 14.82
C THR A 226 -1.31 5.33 16.29
N ALA A 227 -1.27 6.57 16.77
CA ALA A 227 -0.88 6.88 18.14
C ALA A 227 -1.85 6.33 19.21
N ASP A 228 -3.13 6.17 18.88
CA ASP A 228 -4.14 5.65 19.79
C ASP A 228 -4.14 4.11 19.87
N ILE A 229 -3.71 3.46 18.76
CA ILE A 229 -3.77 2.00 18.61
C ILE A 229 -2.49 1.33 19.11
N ILE A 230 -1.32 1.90 18.83
CA ILE A 230 -0.04 1.31 19.21
C ILE A 230 0.14 1.48 20.73
N ASN A 231 0.03 0.36 21.44
CA ASN A 231 0.28 0.28 22.87
C ASN A 231 0.77 -1.13 23.25
N PRO A 232 1.38 -1.33 24.46
CA PRO A 232 1.92 -2.62 24.85
C PRO A 232 0.88 -3.76 24.89
N HIS A 233 -0.38 -3.44 25.17
CA HIS A 233 -1.47 -4.43 25.19
C HIS A 233 -1.76 -4.96 23.79
N MET A 234 -1.89 -4.07 22.80
CA MET A 234 -2.08 -4.46 21.39
C MET A 234 -0.92 -5.33 20.91
N ILE A 235 0.33 -4.93 21.21
CA ILE A 235 1.52 -5.67 20.79
C ILE A 235 1.55 -7.07 21.40
N ARG A 236 1.25 -7.19 22.70
CA ARG A 236 1.17 -8.49 23.37
C ARG A 236 0.08 -9.37 22.78
N ASP A 237 -1.11 -8.82 22.58
CA ASP A 237 -2.25 -9.58 22.07
C ASP A 237 -2.03 -10.04 20.63
N VAL A 238 -1.51 -9.16 19.76
CA VAL A 238 -1.44 -9.42 18.33
C VAL A 238 -0.17 -10.16 17.94
N TYR A 239 0.97 -9.80 18.56
CA TYR A 239 2.30 -10.31 18.18
C TYR A 239 2.90 -11.26 19.20
N HIS A 240 2.28 -11.41 20.41
CA HIS A 240 2.77 -12.23 21.50
C HIS A 240 4.15 -11.82 22.00
N LEU A 241 4.44 -10.51 21.96
CA LEU A 241 5.69 -9.90 22.42
C LEU A 241 5.38 -8.89 23.53
N ASN A 242 6.32 -8.72 24.44
CA ASN A 242 6.34 -7.56 25.30
C ASN A 242 6.98 -6.37 24.58
N SER A 243 6.61 -5.16 24.97
CA SER A 243 7.17 -3.96 24.40
C SER A 243 7.19 -2.80 25.37
N GLU A 244 8.18 -1.95 25.19
CA GLU A 244 8.25 -0.61 25.76
C GLU A 244 8.02 0.39 24.64
N ILE A 245 7.24 1.44 24.92
CA ILE A 245 6.83 2.44 23.96
C ILE A 245 7.27 3.80 24.50
N GLU A 246 8.07 4.50 23.73
CA GLU A 246 8.56 5.82 24.05
C GLU A 246 8.14 6.84 22.97
N PHE A 247 7.75 8.04 23.40
CA PHE A 247 7.52 9.15 22.46
C PHE A 247 8.84 9.87 22.19
N ASN A 248 9.33 9.77 20.97
CA ASN A 248 10.55 10.44 20.55
C ASN A 248 10.24 11.92 20.22
N ARG A 249 10.65 12.82 21.12
CA ARG A 249 10.42 14.27 20.96
C ARG A 249 11.15 14.90 19.77
N LYS A 250 12.21 14.27 19.23
CA LYS A 250 12.96 14.80 18.09
C LYS A 250 12.25 14.49 16.76
N THR A 251 11.68 13.29 16.65
CA THR A 251 11.01 12.84 15.44
C THR A 251 9.50 13.10 15.47
N GLY A 252 8.91 13.27 16.66
CA GLY A 252 7.46 13.42 16.85
C GLY A 252 6.70 12.08 16.72
N HIS A 253 7.40 10.96 16.72
CA HIS A 253 6.83 9.63 16.52
C HIS A 253 7.04 8.72 17.72
N ILE A 254 6.40 7.56 17.69
CA ILE A 254 6.52 6.51 18.70
C ILE A 254 7.64 5.57 18.29
N ASP A 255 8.57 5.31 19.22
CA ASP A 255 9.61 4.27 19.12
C ASP A 255 9.17 3.06 19.94
N ILE A 256 9.26 1.87 19.35
CA ILE A 256 8.83 0.61 19.96
C ILE A 256 10.04 -0.30 20.13
N SER A 257 10.34 -0.65 21.37
CA SER A 257 11.33 -1.67 21.72
C SER A 257 10.63 -2.97 22.08
N PHE A 258 11.02 -4.07 21.45
CA PHE A 258 10.44 -5.39 21.68
C PHE A 258 11.37 -6.27 22.50
N TYR A 259 10.80 -7.08 23.40
CA TYR A 259 11.54 -8.08 24.18
C TYR A 259 10.68 -9.32 24.45
N ASN A 260 11.34 -10.47 24.67
CA ASN A 260 10.65 -11.72 24.97
C ASN A 260 10.16 -11.77 26.43
N GLN A 261 9.17 -12.61 26.71
CA GLN A 261 8.64 -12.78 28.06
C GLN A 261 9.67 -13.37 29.04
N GLU A 262 10.72 -14.03 28.53
CA GLU A 262 11.78 -14.69 29.33
C GLU A 262 12.91 -13.74 29.73
N ASP A 263 12.94 -12.51 29.23
CA ASP A 263 14.02 -11.54 29.44
C ASP A 263 13.79 -10.59 30.65
N ILE A 264 12.87 -10.94 31.57
CA ILE A 264 12.56 -10.15 32.79
C ILE A 264 12.78 -10.98 34.06
#